data_047cbfa058ef12ec3f2481b6848bb162
#
_entry.id   047cbfa058ef12ec3f2481b6848bb162
#
_cell.length_a   1.000
_cell.length_b   1.000
_cell.length_c   1.000
_cell.angle_alpha   90.00
_cell.angle_beta   90.00
_cell.angle_gamma   90.00
#
_symmetry.space_group_name_H-M   'P 1'
#
loop_
_entity.id
_entity.type
_entity.pdbx_description
1 polymer ?
#
loop_
_entity_poly.entity_id
_entity_poly.type
_entity_poly.pdbx_seq_one_letter_code
_entity_poly.pdbx_strand_id
1 'polypeptide(L)'
;MNRIGLCGYGTVGQSLLKLIKNTDNTIPSNISDKFIVSMIADRSIAKKKYDKSITVTENVMDLAKSEEIDIIVELIGGTDVAYDVVITAIKNQKHIISANKALIAEFGDEIFELAAKNNVFVGFEASVAGAIPIINTLTNNFANEQIKSIIGIINGTCNFILEQMSSSNLSFNDALQKAKQLGYAEADPSFDINGTDAAHKISILASIAYKIKSPLKNVTIEGIEKITSMDIKYSRELGYMIKHVGITNISDQGIECRTHPV
;
A
#
# COMPACT_ATOMS: atom_id res chain seq x y z
N MET A 1 -25.42 11.93 1.30
CA MET A 1 -24.22 11.96 0.45
C MET A 1 -23.03 12.04 1.38
N ASN A 2 -22.07 11.10 1.27
CA ASN A 2 -20.90 11.06 2.16
C ASN A 2 -19.83 12.04 1.64
N ARG A 3 -19.33 12.89 2.52
CA ARG A 3 -18.38 13.96 2.20
C ARG A 3 -16.94 13.47 2.45
N ILE A 4 -16.14 13.49 1.41
CA ILE A 4 -14.75 13.01 1.42
C ILE A 4 -13.79 14.18 1.59
N GLY A 5 -12.87 14.05 2.55
CA GLY A 5 -11.65 14.83 2.65
C GLY A 5 -10.47 14.05 2.06
N LEU A 6 -9.86 14.61 1.03
CA LEU A 6 -8.76 13.97 0.31
C LEU A 6 -7.42 14.52 0.79
N CYS A 7 -6.67 13.73 1.53
CA CYS A 7 -5.31 14.04 1.97
C CYS A 7 -4.29 13.57 0.94
N GLY A 8 -3.73 14.51 0.17
CA GLY A 8 -2.81 14.26 -0.94
C GLY A 8 -3.50 14.33 -2.30
N TYR A 9 -3.04 15.25 -3.15
CA TYR A 9 -3.56 15.48 -4.49
C TYR A 9 -2.47 15.24 -5.55
N GLY A 10 -1.76 14.10 -5.39
CA GLY A 10 -0.83 13.55 -6.37
C GLY A 10 -1.54 12.76 -7.45
N THR A 11 -0.82 11.88 -8.13
CA THR A 11 -1.36 11.03 -9.22
C THR A 11 -2.58 10.22 -8.76
N VAL A 12 -2.49 9.55 -7.61
CA VAL A 12 -3.57 8.70 -7.08
C VAL A 12 -4.77 9.57 -6.67
N GLY A 13 -4.54 10.69 -5.95
CA GLY A 13 -5.62 11.57 -5.51
C GLY A 13 -6.39 12.20 -6.66
N GLN A 14 -5.69 12.63 -7.72
CA GLN A 14 -6.33 13.14 -8.93
C GLN A 14 -7.14 12.08 -9.67
N SER A 15 -6.62 10.86 -9.75
CA SER A 15 -7.32 9.73 -10.37
C SER A 15 -8.57 9.35 -9.58
N LEU A 16 -8.48 9.32 -8.25
CA LEU A 16 -9.64 9.07 -7.39
C LEU A 16 -10.73 10.14 -7.55
N LEU A 17 -10.33 11.42 -7.61
CA LEU A 17 -11.30 12.50 -7.84
C LEU A 17 -12.04 12.34 -9.18
N LYS A 18 -11.32 11.99 -10.26
CA LYS A 18 -11.94 11.71 -11.57
C LYS A 18 -12.93 10.55 -11.48
N LEU A 19 -12.54 9.49 -10.78
CA LEU A 19 -13.36 8.30 -10.59
C LEU A 19 -14.65 8.61 -9.82
N ILE A 20 -14.55 9.37 -8.70
CA ILE A 20 -15.73 9.76 -7.90
C ILE A 20 -16.66 10.68 -8.69
N LYS A 21 -16.09 11.63 -9.47
CA LYS A 21 -16.89 12.46 -10.38
C LYS A 21 -17.51 11.67 -11.53
N ASN A 22 -17.10 10.45 -11.71
CA ASN A 22 -17.58 9.53 -12.75
C ASN A 22 -17.55 10.13 -14.15
N THR A 23 -16.51 10.92 -14.44
CA THR A 23 -16.36 11.65 -15.73
C THR A 23 -16.37 10.71 -16.93
N ASP A 24 -15.98 9.44 -16.73
CA ASP A 24 -15.89 8.42 -17.77
C ASP A 24 -17.02 7.38 -17.68
N ASN A 25 -18.02 7.60 -16.82
CA ASN A 25 -19.15 6.68 -16.57
C ASN A 25 -18.71 5.24 -16.23
N THR A 26 -17.58 5.10 -15.53
CA THR A 26 -16.99 3.80 -15.18
C THR A 26 -17.59 3.18 -13.92
N ILE A 27 -18.27 3.99 -13.09
CA ILE A 27 -18.94 3.56 -11.86
C ILE A 27 -20.45 3.71 -12.03
N PRO A 28 -21.26 2.72 -11.62
CA PRO A 28 -22.72 2.87 -11.60
C PRO A 28 -23.14 4.10 -10.76
N SER A 29 -24.08 4.90 -11.28
CA SER A 29 -24.53 6.15 -10.65
C SER A 29 -25.07 5.96 -9.24
N ASN A 30 -25.72 4.82 -8.95
CA ASN A 30 -26.19 4.48 -7.61
C ASN A 30 -25.05 4.33 -6.58
N ILE A 31 -23.80 4.26 -7.00
CA ILE A 31 -22.60 4.26 -6.15
C ILE A 31 -21.94 5.64 -6.17
N SER A 32 -21.62 6.18 -7.36
CA SER A 32 -20.93 7.49 -7.48
C SER A 32 -21.70 8.61 -6.81
N ASP A 33 -23.02 8.64 -6.96
CA ASP A 33 -23.88 9.70 -6.41
C ASP A 33 -23.96 9.69 -4.87
N LYS A 34 -23.40 8.67 -4.21
CA LYS A 34 -23.34 8.60 -2.74
C LYS A 34 -22.17 9.35 -2.13
N PHE A 35 -21.18 9.75 -2.95
CA PHE A 35 -19.93 10.32 -2.49
C PHE A 35 -19.65 11.65 -3.18
N ILE A 36 -19.05 12.59 -2.43
CA ILE A 36 -18.54 13.85 -2.97
C ILE A 36 -17.23 14.20 -2.29
N VAL A 37 -16.23 14.65 -3.08
CA VAL A 37 -15.02 15.23 -2.51
C VAL A 37 -15.31 16.71 -2.18
N SER A 38 -15.39 17.01 -0.87
CA SER A 38 -15.71 18.35 -0.35
C SER A 38 -14.45 19.17 -0.08
N MET A 39 -13.36 18.53 0.37
CA MET A 39 -12.11 19.19 0.68
C MET A 39 -10.91 18.40 0.17
N ILE A 40 -9.87 19.13 -0.24
CA ILE A 40 -8.57 18.58 -0.62
C ILE A 40 -7.48 19.27 0.18
N ALA A 41 -6.59 18.49 0.79
CA ALA A 41 -5.37 19.00 1.41
C ALA A 41 -4.14 18.51 0.66
N ASP A 42 -3.27 19.44 0.23
CA ASP A 42 -1.99 19.12 -0.40
C ASP A 42 -1.04 20.30 -0.28
N ARG A 43 0.19 20.07 0.20
CA ARG A 43 1.20 21.14 0.40
C ARG A 43 1.53 21.96 -0.86
N SER A 44 1.28 21.40 -2.02
CA SER A 44 1.52 22.04 -3.32
C SER A 44 0.23 22.40 -4.06
N ILE A 45 -0.92 22.46 -3.38
CA ILE A 45 -2.23 22.63 -4.00
C ILE A 45 -2.32 23.94 -4.82
N ALA A 46 -1.66 25.01 -4.38
CA ALA A 46 -1.61 26.28 -5.09
C ALA A 46 -1.01 26.18 -6.51
N LYS A 47 -0.19 25.15 -6.77
CA LYS A 47 0.46 24.89 -8.05
C LYS A 47 -0.30 23.90 -8.93
N LYS A 48 -1.44 23.38 -8.46
CA LYS A 48 -2.19 22.32 -9.13
C LYS A 48 -3.52 22.86 -9.67
N LYS A 49 -4.00 22.24 -10.75
CA LYS A 49 -5.35 22.48 -11.25
C LYS A 49 -6.34 21.62 -10.48
N TYR A 50 -7.36 22.23 -9.93
CA TYR A 50 -8.45 21.57 -9.22
C TYR A 50 -9.79 22.26 -9.52
N ASP A 51 -10.89 21.61 -9.19
CA ASP A 51 -12.23 22.17 -9.33
C ASP A 51 -12.48 23.23 -8.25
N LYS A 52 -12.79 24.43 -8.65
CA LYS A 52 -13.03 25.59 -7.76
C LYS A 52 -14.23 25.44 -6.81
N SER A 53 -15.08 24.44 -7.05
CA SER A 53 -16.17 24.09 -6.13
C SER A 53 -15.70 23.31 -4.91
N ILE A 54 -14.46 22.83 -4.90
CA ILE A 54 -13.86 22.04 -3.82
C ILE A 54 -13.03 22.98 -2.95
N THR A 55 -13.25 22.93 -1.64
CA THR A 55 -12.42 23.66 -0.67
C THR A 55 -11.02 23.06 -0.62
N VAL A 56 -9.97 23.90 -0.61
CA VAL A 56 -8.59 23.44 -0.60
C VAL A 56 -7.81 24.06 0.55
N THR A 57 -6.86 23.30 1.08
CA THR A 57 -5.93 23.74 2.14
C THR A 57 -4.55 23.10 1.93
N GLU A 58 -3.51 23.70 2.51
CA GLU A 58 -2.17 23.11 2.57
C GLU A 58 -1.97 22.26 3.84
N ASN A 59 -2.88 22.36 4.81
CA ASN A 59 -2.79 21.66 6.10
C ASN A 59 -3.79 20.49 6.16
N VAL A 60 -3.27 19.27 6.15
CA VAL A 60 -4.09 18.04 6.20
C VAL A 60 -4.91 17.92 7.50
N MET A 61 -4.46 18.55 8.60
CA MET A 61 -5.18 18.52 9.87
C MET A 61 -6.52 19.27 9.84
N ASP A 62 -6.69 20.20 8.90
CA ASP A 62 -7.97 20.90 8.71
C ASP A 62 -9.06 19.91 8.30
N LEU A 63 -8.73 18.91 7.45
CA LEU A 63 -9.67 17.86 7.04
C LEU A 63 -10.05 16.94 8.20
N ALA A 64 -9.06 16.54 9.00
CA ALA A 64 -9.27 15.64 10.14
C ALA A 64 -10.18 16.27 11.22
N LYS A 65 -10.21 17.61 11.33
CA LYS A 65 -10.99 18.37 12.31
C LYS A 65 -12.31 18.92 11.76
N SER A 66 -12.48 18.99 10.43
CA SER A 66 -13.65 19.60 9.82
C SER A 66 -14.93 18.80 10.07
N GLU A 67 -16.01 19.45 10.50
CA GLU A 67 -17.34 18.84 10.64
C GLU A 67 -18.03 18.58 9.29
N GLU A 68 -17.45 19.10 8.20
CA GLU A 68 -17.97 18.91 6.84
C GLU A 68 -17.42 17.66 6.16
N ILE A 69 -16.65 16.83 6.86
CA ILE A 69 -16.02 15.62 6.32
C ILE A 69 -16.50 14.42 7.11
N ASP A 70 -16.93 13.39 6.39
CA ASP A 70 -17.37 12.11 6.95
C ASP A 70 -16.30 11.02 6.77
N ILE A 71 -15.51 11.11 5.70
CA ILE A 71 -14.51 10.11 5.32
C ILE A 71 -13.20 10.83 4.98
N ILE A 72 -12.10 10.40 5.58
CA ILE A 72 -10.75 10.80 5.18
C ILE A 72 -10.16 9.74 4.24
N VAL A 73 -9.69 10.19 3.08
CA VAL A 73 -8.87 9.37 2.19
C VAL A 73 -7.42 9.84 2.28
N GLU A 74 -6.57 9.02 2.91
CA GLU A 74 -5.17 9.32 3.15
C GLU A 74 -4.30 8.74 2.03
N LEU A 75 -3.64 9.64 1.29
CA LEU A 75 -2.76 9.36 0.15
C LEU A 75 -1.46 10.19 0.20
N ILE A 76 -1.05 10.64 1.39
CA ILE A 76 0.12 11.53 1.53
C ILE A 76 1.44 10.77 1.65
N GLY A 77 1.39 9.50 2.06
CA GLY A 77 2.58 8.70 2.30
C GLY A 77 3.40 9.12 3.52
N GLY A 78 4.41 8.33 3.85
CA GLY A 78 5.15 8.48 5.11
C GLY A 78 4.32 8.04 6.32
N THR A 79 4.87 8.15 7.52
CA THR A 79 4.18 7.66 8.72
C THR A 79 3.79 8.79 9.68
N ASP A 80 4.63 9.79 9.89
CA ASP A 80 4.44 10.81 10.95
C ASP A 80 3.14 11.59 10.78
N VAL A 81 3.05 12.39 9.71
CA VAL A 81 1.87 13.23 9.44
C VAL A 81 0.63 12.38 9.13
N ALA A 82 0.81 11.24 8.45
CA ALA A 82 -0.28 10.33 8.12
C ALA A 82 -0.90 9.73 9.40
N TYR A 83 -0.06 9.34 10.37
CA TYR A 83 -0.51 8.85 11.66
C TYR A 83 -1.33 9.90 12.41
N ASP A 84 -0.79 11.12 12.55
CA ASP A 84 -1.48 12.21 13.27
C ASP A 84 -2.85 12.53 12.65
N VAL A 85 -2.92 12.58 11.33
CA VAL A 85 -4.18 12.82 10.59
C VAL A 85 -5.18 11.69 10.85
N VAL A 86 -4.76 10.43 10.71
CA VAL A 86 -5.65 9.27 10.89
C VAL A 86 -6.16 9.17 12.31
N ILE A 87 -5.28 9.30 13.32
CA ILE A 87 -5.66 9.27 14.73
C ILE A 87 -6.63 10.41 15.07
N THR A 88 -6.34 11.63 14.58
CA THR A 88 -7.22 12.79 14.81
C THR A 88 -8.58 12.60 14.13
N ALA A 89 -8.61 12.10 12.90
CA ALA A 89 -9.83 11.86 12.17
C ALA A 89 -10.71 10.79 12.85
N ILE A 90 -10.12 9.69 13.33
CA ILE A 90 -10.84 8.65 14.10
C ILE A 90 -11.47 9.22 15.37
N LYS A 91 -10.70 10.04 16.13
CA LYS A 91 -11.21 10.72 17.33
C LYS A 91 -12.37 11.69 17.03
N ASN A 92 -12.42 12.23 15.81
CA ASN A 92 -13.51 13.06 15.30
C ASN A 92 -14.57 12.25 14.51
N GLN A 93 -14.69 10.95 14.78
CA GLN A 93 -15.73 10.06 14.23
C GLN A 93 -15.73 9.97 12.68
N LYS A 94 -14.57 10.12 12.04
CA LYS A 94 -14.46 10.01 10.58
C LYS A 94 -13.97 8.64 10.17
N HIS A 95 -14.59 8.08 9.13
CA HIS A 95 -14.11 6.86 8.49
C HIS A 95 -12.79 7.14 7.77
N ILE A 96 -11.94 6.11 7.68
CA ILE A 96 -10.62 6.20 7.06
C ILE A 96 -10.53 5.27 5.86
N ILE A 97 -9.93 5.76 4.79
CA ILE A 97 -9.45 4.94 3.68
C ILE A 97 -7.99 5.31 3.46
N SER A 98 -7.07 4.34 3.53
CA SER A 98 -5.64 4.58 3.33
C SER A 98 -5.03 3.62 2.32
N ALA A 99 -4.14 4.14 1.47
CA ALA A 99 -3.26 3.35 0.60
C ALA A 99 -1.84 3.22 1.17
N ASN A 100 -1.61 3.72 2.38
CA ASN A 100 -0.30 3.84 3.00
C ASN A 100 0.10 2.55 3.72
N LYS A 101 0.82 1.69 3.01
CA LYS A 101 1.29 0.42 3.56
C LYS A 101 2.19 0.57 4.79
N ALA A 102 3.05 1.61 4.82
CA ALA A 102 3.94 1.82 5.95
C ALA A 102 3.15 2.17 7.22
N LEU A 103 2.19 3.07 7.12
CA LEU A 103 1.29 3.42 8.21
C LEU A 103 0.56 2.20 8.77
N ILE A 104 0.00 1.37 7.90
CA ILE A 104 -0.75 0.17 8.32
C ILE A 104 0.18 -0.90 8.90
N ALA A 105 1.37 -1.11 8.33
CA ALA A 105 2.32 -2.10 8.83
C ALA A 105 2.90 -1.74 10.21
N GLU A 106 3.16 -0.44 10.45
CA GLU A 106 3.80 0.05 11.67
C GLU A 106 2.79 0.37 12.78
N PHE A 107 1.66 0.97 12.44
CA PHE A 107 0.68 1.52 13.40
C PHE A 107 -0.72 0.91 13.26
N GLY A 108 -0.90 -0.09 12.40
CA GLY A 108 -2.22 -0.69 12.13
C GLY A 108 -2.92 -1.17 13.38
N ASP A 109 -2.21 -1.85 14.29
CA ASP A 109 -2.79 -2.36 15.53
C ASP A 109 -3.45 -1.24 16.35
N GLU A 110 -2.76 -0.13 16.55
CA GLU A 110 -3.28 1.02 17.30
C GLU A 110 -4.44 1.70 16.57
N ILE A 111 -4.29 1.88 15.25
CA ILE A 111 -5.32 2.48 14.39
C ILE A 111 -6.60 1.66 14.45
N PHE A 112 -6.52 0.33 14.32
CA PHE A 112 -7.71 -0.54 14.34
C PHE A 112 -8.36 -0.61 15.72
N GLU A 113 -7.55 -0.67 16.81
CA GLU A 113 -8.08 -0.60 18.17
C GLU A 113 -8.81 0.70 18.44
N LEU A 114 -8.24 1.83 18.02
CA LEU A 114 -8.86 3.14 18.17
C LEU A 114 -10.14 3.27 17.33
N ALA A 115 -10.10 2.78 16.09
CA ALA A 115 -11.25 2.78 15.20
C ALA A 115 -12.41 1.96 15.76
N ALA A 116 -12.13 0.78 16.29
CA ALA A 116 -13.14 -0.06 16.95
C ALA A 116 -13.79 0.65 18.17
N LYS A 117 -12.98 1.30 19.02
CA LYS A 117 -13.47 2.08 20.18
C LYS A 117 -14.35 3.26 19.78
N ASN A 118 -14.11 3.85 18.62
CA ASN A 118 -14.86 4.99 18.11
C ASN A 118 -15.96 4.59 17.11
N ASN A 119 -16.14 3.30 16.84
CA ASN A 119 -17.11 2.77 15.87
C ASN A 119 -16.97 3.38 14.46
N VAL A 120 -15.74 3.56 14.00
CA VAL A 120 -15.41 4.03 12.64
C VAL A 120 -14.75 2.94 11.81
N PHE A 121 -14.98 2.98 10.52
CA PHE A 121 -14.41 2.03 9.55
C PHE A 121 -13.02 2.48 9.09
N VAL A 122 -12.11 1.51 8.92
CA VAL A 122 -10.79 1.71 8.30
C VAL A 122 -10.67 0.77 7.12
N GLY A 123 -10.65 1.34 5.91
CA GLY A 123 -10.40 0.62 4.65
C GLY A 123 -8.95 0.79 4.20
N PHE A 124 -8.26 -0.31 3.91
CA PHE A 124 -6.84 -0.28 3.52
C PHE A 124 -6.48 -1.27 2.40
N GLU A 125 -7.47 -1.63 1.59
CA GLU A 125 -7.28 -2.55 0.45
C GLU A 125 -6.16 -2.10 -0.49
N ALA A 126 -6.04 -0.79 -0.73
CA ALA A 126 -5.03 -0.21 -1.61
C ALA A 126 -3.60 -0.25 -1.04
N SER A 127 -3.41 -0.65 0.21
CA SER A 127 -2.08 -0.75 0.84
C SER A 127 -1.27 -1.97 0.38
N VAL A 128 -1.94 -3.05 -0.06
CA VAL A 128 -1.30 -4.31 -0.49
C VAL A 128 -1.88 -4.78 -1.82
N ALA A 129 -1.01 -5.23 -2.72
CA ALA A 129 -1.36 -5.88 -3.99
C ALA A 129 -2.39 -5.10 -4.82
N GLY A 130 -2.07 -3.87 -5.19
CA GLY A 130 -2.97 -2.96 -5.93
C GLY A 130 -3.81 -3.62 -7.01
N ALA A 131 -5.09 -3.33 -7.04
CA ALA A 131 -6.13 -3.90 -7.88
C ALA A 131 -6.50 -5.40 -7.60
N ILE A 132 -5.80 -6.08 -6.69
CA ILE A 132 -6.14 -7.44 -6.24
C ILE A 132 -6.82 -7.33 -4.87
N PRO A 133 -8.09 -7.77 -4.70
CA PRO A 133 -8.84 -7.59 -3.44
C PRO A 133 -8.41 -8.60 -2.37
N ILE A 134 -7.11 -8.62 -2.01
CA ILE A 134 -6.55 -9.62 -1.11
C ILE A 134 -6.98 -9.41 0.33
N ILE A 135 -7.06 -8.14 0.79
CA ILE A 135 -7.49 -7.83 2.15
C ILE A 135 -8.94 -8.27 2.35
N ASN A 136 -9.83 -7.88 1.43
CA ASN A 136 -11.23 -8.29 1.46
C ASN A 136 -11.39 -9.82 1.36
N THR A 137 -10.58 -10.47 0.55
CA THR A 137 -10.58 -11.93 0.43
C THR A 137 -10.22 -12.60 1.75
N LEU A 138 -9.17 -12.15 2.43
CA LEU A 138 -8.75 -12.71 3.71
C LEU A 138 -9.75 -12.39 4.84
N THR A 139 -10.29 -11.16 4.87
CA THR A 139 -11.14 -10.70 5.97
C THR A 139 -12.59 -11.20 5.87
N ASN A 140 -13.12 -11.35 4.66
CA ASN A 140 -14.53 -11.69 4.44
C ASN A 140 -14.72 -13.07 3.85
N ASN A 141 -14.02 -13.41 2.75
CA ASN A 141 -14.26 -14.68 2.05
C ASN A 141 -13.62 -15.85 2.79
N PHE A 142 -12.44 -15.64 3.39
CA PHE A 142 -11.73 -16.65 4.18
C PHE A 142 -11.76 -16.38 5.70
N ALA A 143 -12.74 -15.61 6.19
CA ALA A 143 -12.85 -15.23 7.60
C ALA A 143 -12.88 -16.43 8.57
N ASN A 144 -13.45 -17.55 8.13
CA ASN A 144 -13.57 -18.81 8.92
C ASN A 144 -12.55 -19.88 8.54
N GLU A 145 -11.69 -19.60 7.56
CA GLU A 145 -10.69 -20.56 7.10
C GLU A 145 -9.38 -20.41 7.88
N GLN A 146 -8.66 -21.52 8.00
CA GLN A 146 -7.30 -21.53 8.54
C GLN A 146 -6.29 -21.37 7.42
N ILE A 147 -5.78 -20.15 7.26
CA ILE A 147 -4.71 -19.89 6.30
C ILE A 147 -3.41 -20.47 6.89
N LYS A 148 -2.80 -21.42 6.18
CA LYS A 148 -1.54 -22.03 6.59
C LYS A 148 -0.33 -21.29 6.08
N SER A 149 -0.43 -20.73 4.86
CA SER A 149 0.69 -20.09 4.19
C SER A 149 0.19 -19.03 3.20
N ILE A 150 0.96 -17.95 3.06
CA ILE A 150 0.85 -16.99 1.99
C ILE A 150 2.22 -16.86 1.33
N ILE A 151 2.26 -17.05 0.02
CA ILE A 151 3.48 -16.87 -0.79
C ILE A 151 3.10 -16.02 -1.98
N GLY A 152 3.86 -14.96 -2.24
CA GLY A 152 3.54 -14.10 -3.37
C GLY A 152 4.67 -13.19 -3.83
N ILE A 153 4.61 -12.84 -5.11
CA ILE A 153 5.39 -11.75 -5.69
C ILE A 153 4.63 -10.46 -5.38
N ILE A 154 5.13 -9.69 -4.40
CA ILE A 154 4.45 -8.50 -3.88
C ILE A 154 5.24 -7.20 -4.07
N ASN A 155 6.41 -7.28 -4.74
CA ASN A 155 7.17 -6.12 -5.18
C ASN A 155 7.46 -6.21 -6.69
N GLY A 156 6.96 -5.25 -7.46
CA GLY A 156 7.11 -5.20 -8.91
C GLY A 156 8.51 -4.80 -9.36
N THR A 157 9.11 -3.82 -8.66
CA THR A 157 10.44 -3.27 -8.98
C THR A 157 11.53 -4.33 -8.92
N CYS A 158 11.60 -5.08 -7.80
CA CYS A 158 12.55 -6.18 -7.65
C CYS A 158 12.40 -7.21 -8.77
N ASN A 159 11.16 -7.63 -9.03
CA ASN A 159 10.93 -8.70 -9.99
C ASN A 159 11.11 -8.23 -11.44
N PHE A 160 10.91 -6.96 -11.75
CA PHE A 160 11.29 -6.37 -13.03
C PHE A 160 12.82 -6.40 -13.21
N ILE A 161 13.60 -6.00 -12.19
CA ILE A 161 15.06 -6.03 -12.24
C ILE A 161 15.56 -7.45 -12.46
N LEU A 162 15.12 -8.43 -11.67
CA LEU A 162 15.50 -9.83 -11.81
C LEU A 162 15.14 -10.40 -13.19
N GLU A 163 13.98 -10.02 -13.72
CA GLU A 163 13.55 -10.40 -15.08
C GLU A 163 14.49 -9.83 -16.15
N GLN A 164 14.89 -8.56 -16.06
CA GLN A 164 15.82 -7.96 -17.01
C GLN A 164 17.22 -8.59 -16.93
N MET A 165 17.69 -8.94 -15.73
CA MET A 165 18.94 -9.69 -15.57
C MET A 165 18.84 -11.07 -16.22
N SER A 166 17.70 -11.73 -16.13
CA SER A 166 17.49 -13.07 -16.67
C SER A 166 17.27 -13.07 -18.20
N SER A 167 16.35 -12.24 -18.71
CA SER A 167 15.92 -12.26 -20.11
C SER A 167 16.87 -11.51 -21.04
N SER A 168 17.51 -10.42 -20.56
CA SER A 168 18.37 -9.54 -21.34
C SER A 168 19.85 -9.67 -20.97
N ASN A 169 20.21 -10.56 -20.05
CA ASN A 169 21.57 -10.76 -19.50
C ASN A 169 22.21 -9.45 -18.98
N LEU A 170 21.41 -8.54 -18.44
CA LEU A 170 21.89 -7.28 -17.88
C LEU A 170 22.57 -7.51 -16.53
N SER A 171 23.53 -6.66 -16.19
CA SER A 171 24.00 -6.57 -14.81
C SER A 171 22.89 -6.01 -13.91
N PHE A 172 23.00 -6.19 -12.59
CA PHE A 172 22.06 -5.59 -11.64
C PHE A 172 21.94 -4.07 -11.84
N ASN A 173 23.07 -3.37 -11.98
CA ASN A 173 23.08 -1.92 -12.15
C ASN A 173 22.41 -1.47 -13.46
N ASP A 174 22.67 -2.17 -14.57
CA ASP A 174 22.05 -1.85 -15.85
C ASP A 174 20.53 -2.10 -15.82
N ALA A 175 20.12 -3.21 -15.21
CA ALA A 175 18.70 -3.55 -15.02
C ALA A 175 17.99 -2.52 -14.13
N LEU A 176 18.65 -2.05 -13.05
CA LEU A 176 18.14 -0.99 -12.18
C LEU A 176 18.00 0.35 -12.93
N GLN A 177 19.01 0.73 -13.73
CA GLN A 177 18.91 1.96 -14.54
C GLN A 177 17.76 1.87 -15.55
N LYS A 178 17.57 0.72 -16.17
CA LYS A 178 16.45 0.47 -17.08
C LYS A 178 15.10 0.56 -16.33
N ALA A 179 15.02 0.03 -15.13
CA ALA A 179 13.82 0.16 -14.28
C ALA A 179 13.48 1.62 -13.98
N LYS A 180 14.49 2.45 -13.66
CA LYS A 180 14.31 3.90 -13.44
C LYS A 180 13.85 4.61 -14.71
N GLN A 181 14.45 4.33 -15.86
CA GLN A 181 14.08 4.94 -17.14
C GLN A 181 12.62 4.63 -17.55
N LEU A 182 12.15 3.44 -17.25
CA LEU A 182 10.80 2.98 -17.57
C LEU A 182 9.76 3.31 -16.47
N GLY A 183 10.19 3.91 -15.35
CA GLY A 183 9.30 4.29 -14.25
C GLY A 183 8.89 3.15 -13.32
N TYR A 184 9.56 1.99 -13.39
CA TYR A 184 9.38 0.88 -12.45
C TYR A 184 10.12 1.11 -11.13
N ALA A 185 11.16 1.95 -11.12
CA ALA A 185 11.90 2.32 -9.93
C ALA A 185 11.94 3.85 -9.80
N GLU A 186 11.79 4.35 -8.57
CA GLU A 186 11.97 5.75 -8.23
C GLU A 186 13.46 6.16 -8.26
N ALA A 187 13.73 7.45 -8.06
CA ALA A 187 15.09 7.98 -7.96
C ALA A 187 15.90 7.28 -6.84
N ASP A 188 15.28 7.11 -5.68
CA ASP A 188 15.78 6.27 -4.60
C ASP A 188 14.96 4.97 -4.51
N PRO A 189 15.45 3.86 -5.06
CA PRO A 189 14.75 2.58 -5.06
C PRO A 189 15.06 1.71 -3.84
N SER A 190 15.81 2.22 -2.85
CA SER A 190 16.34 1.43 -1.72
C SER A 190 15.26 0.66 -1.00
N PHE A 191 14.10 1.27 -0.79
CA PHE A 191 12.96 0.67 -0.10
C PHE A 191 12.41 -0.57 -0.83
N ASP A 192 12.50 -0.60 -2.15
CA ASP A 192 12.12 -1.76 -2.96
C ASP A 192 13.22 -2.82 -2.94
N ILE A 193 14.45 -2.45 -3.37
CA ILE A 193 15.51 -3.42 -3.66
C ILE A 193 16.09 -4.10 -2.42
N ASN A 194 15.99 -3.45 -1.24
CA ASN A 194 16.39 -4.05 0.03
C ASN A 194 15.32 -4.98 0.65
N GLY A 195 14.11 -5.07 0.04
CA GLY A 195 13.02 -5.95 0.48
C GLY A 195 12.06 -5.35 1.50
N THR A 196 12.25 -4.10 1.94
CA THR A 196 11.41 -3.46 2.98
C THR A 196 9.97 -3.26 2.52
N ASP A 197 9.74 -2.85 1.26
CA ASP A 197 8.38 -2.75 0.70
C ASP A 197 7.61 -4.07 0.80
N ALA A 198 8.26 -5.16 0.42
CA ALA A 198 7.67 -6.49 0.50
C ALA A 198 7.43 -6.91 1.96
N ALA A 199 8.33 -6.55 2.89
CA ALA A 199 8.19 -6.85 4.31
C ALA A 199 6.96 -6.15 4.92
N HIS A 200 6.71 -4.89 4.60
CA HIS A 200 5.49 -4.20 5.03
C HIS A 200 4.23 -4.92 4.53
N LYS A 201 4.20 -5.29 3.26
CA LYS A 201 3.04 -5.97 2.67
C LYS A 201 2.80 -7.35 3.26
N ILE A 202 3.85 -8.17 3.42
CA ILE A 202 3.68 -9.52 3.98
C ILE A 202 3.31 -9.47 5.46
N SER A 203 3.79 -8.48 6.23
CA SER A 203 3.40 -8.32 7.63
C SER A 203 1.93 -7.96 7.77
N ILE A 204 1.37 -7.11 6.91
CA ILE A 204 -0.05 -6.80 6.87
C ILE A 204 -0.86 -8.07 6.55
N LEU A 205 -0.47 -8.83 5.54
CA LEU A 205 -1.16 -10.06 5.17
C LEU A 205 -1.11 -11.10 6.28
N ALA A 206 0.05 -11.25 6.94
CA ALA A 206 0.22 -12.17 8.07
C ALA A 206 -0.66 -11.78 9.27
N SER A 207 -0.73 -10.48 9.61
CA SER A 207 -1.56 -10.02 10.72
C SER A 207 -3.05 -10.33 10.51
N ILE A 208 -3.54 -10.19 9.29
CA ILE A 208 -4.92 -10.50 8.93
C ILE A 208 -5.16 -12.02 8.92
N ALA A 209 -4.31 -12.76 8.20
CA ALA A 209 -4.48 -14.20 8.00
C ALA A 209 -4.42 -15.01 9.31
N TYR A 210 -3.54 -14.60 10.22
CA TYR A 210 -3.33 -15.30 11.49
C TYR A 210 -3.97 -14.60 12.69
N LYS A 211 -4.66 -13.47 12.48
CA LYS A 211 -5.33 -12.67 13.52
C LYS A 211 -4.39 -12.29 14.67
N ILE A 212 -3.19 -11.84 14.33
CA ILE A 212 -2.13 -11.43 15.26
C ILE A 212 -1.81 -9.93 15.09
N LYS A 213 -1.09 -9.37 16.06
CA LYS A 213 -0.46 -8.05 15.90
C LYS A 213 0.56 -8.08 14.77
N SER A 214 0.80 -6.91 14.15
CA SER A 214 1.74 -6.80 13.04
C SER A 214 3.12 -7.40 13.39
N PRO A 215 3.58 -8.42 12.66
CA PRO A 215 4.87 -9.02 12.91
C PRO A 215 6.04 -8.27 12.27
N LEU A 216 5.85 -7.04 11.80
CA LEU A 216 6.83 -6.29 10.99
C LEU A 216 8.24 -6.29 11.60
N LYS A 217 8.37 -6.10 12.91
CA LYS A 217 9.67 -6.09 13.61
C LYS A 217 10.41 -7.44 13.58
N ASN A 218 9.70 -8.52 13.29
CA ASN A 218 10.22 -9.90 13.29
C ASN A 218 10.30 -10.49 11.87
N VAL A 219 10.01 -9.68 10.84
CA VAL A 219 10.16 -10.13 9.45
C VAL A 219 11.63 -10.25 9.13
N THR A 220 12.06 -11.42 8.66
CA THR A 220 13.40 -11.58 8.07
C THR A 220 13.39 -10.97 6.68
N ILE A 221 14.27 -10.01 6.45
CA ILE A 221 14.30 -9.22 5.21
C ILE A 221 15.61 -9.46 4.48
N GLU A 222 15.52 -9.91 3.23
CA GLU A 222 16.63 -9.98 2.30
C GLU A 222 16.19 -9.38 0.96
N GLY A 223 16.96 -8.40 0.47
CA GLY A 223 16.73 -7.76 -0.83
C GLY A 223 17.40 -8.50 -1.98
N ILE A 224 17.40 -7.86 -3.15
CA ILE A 224 17.99 -8.42 -4.37
C ILE A 224 19.38 -7.87 -4.70
N GLU A 225 19.92 -6.97 -3.90
CA GLU A 225 21.15 -6.23 -4.19
C GLU A 225 22.38 -7.15 -4.30
N LYS A 226 22.34 -8.31 -3.67
CA LYS A 226 23.43 -9.30 -3.69
C LYS A 226 23.33 -10.31 -4.84
N ILE A 227 22.23 -10.32 -5.58
CA ILE A 227 22.04 -11.23 -6.70
C ILE A 227 22.94 -10.83 -7.85
N THR A 228 23.79 -11.74 -8.29
CA THR A 228 24.75 -11.53 -9.36
C THR A 228 24.27 -12.12 -10.69
N SER A 229 24.88 -11.69 -11.80
CA SER A 229 24.63 -12.31 -13.11
C SER A 229 25.01 -13.80 -13.13
N MET A 230 25.93 -14.23 -12.26
CA MET A 230 26.31 -15.63 -12.12
C MET A 230 25.19 -16.46 -11.49
N ASP A 231 24.55 -15.93 -10.44
CA ASP A 231 23.41 -16.59 -9.79
C ASP A 231 22.26 -16.77 -10.79
N ILE A 232 21.96 -15.74 -11.57
CA ILE A 232 20.94 -15.79 -12.63
C ILE A 232 21.31 -16.86 -13.68
N LYS A 233 22.56 -16.92 -14.09
CA LYS A 233 23.03 -17.90 -15.09
C LYS A 233 22.85 -19.32 -14.57
N TYR A 234 23.33 -19.62 -13.36
CA TYR A 234 23.25 -20.97 -12.78
C TYR A 234 21.81 -21.39 -12.49
N SER A 235 20.96 -20.48 -11.99
CA SER A 235 19.56 -20.82 -11.80
C SER A 235 18.88 -21.24 -13.12
N ARG A 236 19.18 -20.53 -14.22
CA ARG A 236 18.65 -20.90 -15.55
C ARG A 236 19.19 -22.24 -16.07
N GLU A 237 20.46 -22.53 -15.87
CA GLU A 237 21.05 -23.83 -16.25
C GLU A 237 20.41 -24.97 -15.51
N LEU A 238 19.96 -24.74 -14.25
CA LEU A 238 19.23 -25.70 -13.44
C LEU A 238 17.71 -25.73 -13.73
N GLY A 239 17.22 -24.88 -14.65
CA GLY A 239 15.80 -24.82 -14.99
C GLY A 239 14.94 -23.96 -14.06
N TYR A 240 15.57 -23.09 -13.25
CA TYR A 240 14.89 -22.19 -12.31
C TYR A 240 14.96 -20.73 -12.73
N MET A 241 14.08 -19.92 -12.14
CA MET A 241 14.05 -18.48 -12.30
C MET A 241 13.98 -17.82 -10.92
N ILE A 242 14.95 -16.98 -10.59
CA ILE A 242 14.96 -16.27 -9.32
C ILE A 242 13.86 -15.22 -9.28
N LYS A 243 13.04 -15.22 -8.22
CA LYS A 243 12.01 -14.21 -7.92
C LYS A 243 12.16 -13.72 -6.50
N HIS A 244 11.88 -12.43 -6.26
CA HIS A 244 11.76 -11.89 -4.91
C HIS A 244 10.33 -12.06 -4.44
N VAL A 245 10.14 -12.75 -3.32
CA VAL A 245 8.82 -13.09 -2.77
C VAL A 245 8.68 -12.69 -1.32
N GLY A 246 7.43 -12.44 -0.91
CA GLY A 246 7.04 -12.43 0.50
C GLY A 246 6.45 -13.79 0.86
N ILE A 247 6.86 -14.33 1.99
CA ILE A 247 6.42 -15.64 2.50
C ILE A 247 6.00 -15.48 3.95
N THR A 248 4.86 -16.06 4.30
CA THR A 248 4.50 -16.29 5.70
C THR A 248 3.85 -17.65 5.85
N ASN A 249 4.21 -18.35 6.94
CA ASN A 249 3.72 -19.68 7.29
C ASN A 249 3.37 -19.74 8.77
N ILE A 250 2.35 -20.51 9.12
CA ILE A 250 2.04 -20.87 10.50
C ILE A 250 2.29 -22.36 10.70
N SER A 251 2.95 -22.73 11.78
CA SER A 251 3.24 -24.11 12.18
C SER A 251 3.17 -24.24 13.70
N ASP A 252 3.36 -25.47 14.21
CA ASP A 252 3.43 -25.75 15.65
C ASP A 252 4.63 -25.04 16.33
N GLN A 253 5.63 -24.62 15.56
CA GLN A 253 6.80 -23.88 16.05
C GLN A 253 6.57 -22.37 16.09
N GLY A 254 5.46 -21.88 15.54
CA GLY A 254 5.11 -20.46 15.47
C GLY A 254 4.87 -19.95 14.06
N ILE A 255 4.95 -18.64 13.92
CA ILE A 255 4.72 -17.92 12.65
C ILE A 255 6.07 -17.48 12.09
N GLU A 256 6.31 -17.87 10.86
CA GLU A 256 7.42 -17.40 10.05
C GLU A 256 6.93 -16.28 9.13
N CYS A 257 7.72 -15.22 9.01
CA CYS A 257 7.44 -14.12 8.08
C CYS A 257 8.76 -13.62 7.49
N ARG A 258 8.90 -13.66 6.17
CA ARG A 258 10.14 -13.29 5.49
C ARG A 258 9.93 -12.77 4.07
N THR A 259 10.90 -11.99 3.60
CA THR A 259 11.03 -11.59 2.20
C THR A 259 12.43 -11.89 1.72
N HIS A 260 12.57 -12.59 0.63
CA HIS A 260 13.87 -12.93 0.06
C HIS A 260 13.77 -13.43 -1.39
N PRO A 261 14.89 -13.45 -2.13
CA PRO A 261 14.99 -14.15 -3.42
C PRO A 261 14.85 -15.67 -3.25
N VAL A 262 14.12 -16.33 -4.14
CA VAL A 262 13.94 -17.78 -4.21
C VAL A 262 14.11 -18.26 -5.64
#